data_ea360bbba4c2ceb3728b6529222f7e7d
#
_entry.id   ea360bbba4c2ceb3728b6529222f7e7d
#
_cell.length_a   1.000
_cell.length_b   1.000
_cell.length_c   1.000
_cell.angle_alpha   90.00
_cell.angle_beta   90.00
_cell.angle_gamma   90.00
#
_symmetry.space_group_name_H-M   'P 1'
#
loop_
_entity.id
_entity.type
_entity.pdbx_description
1 polymer ?
#
loop_
_entity_poly.entity_id
_entity_poly.type
_entity_poly.pdbx_seq_one_letter_code
_entity_poly.pdbx_strand_id
1 'polypeptide(L)'
;GPQTTYTYTDVAPDAWYADAVNYVVSTGVMSGDDTQHLFQPEYGVERSQFAVIMYRFAGGTPTEEDAEFSDLTGDEWYYEYVKWMVGKGLMGGNGGAFDPSGFLSCEQAIIVLYRLAGEPTVTGTLDDYPYAPKVSESGRDAVTWAWNNGLITEKECVWYPTQAVSRAQVALLLMRYDALIGQNAA
;
A
#
# COMPACT_ATOMS: atom_id res chain seq x y z
N GLY A 1 25.86 4.74 3.12
CA GLY A 1 25.99 5.67 4.24
C GLY A 1 25.15 5.25 5.42
N PRO A 2 25.35 5.81 6.63
CA PRO A 2 24.54 5.47 7.77
C PRO A 2 23.07 5.82 7.48
N GLN A 3 22.18 4.86 7.72
CA GLN A 3 20.75 5.10 7.59
C GLN A 3 20.31 6.09 8.65
N THR A 4 19.60 7.14 8.24
CA THR A 4 18.99 8.07 9.17
C THR A 4 17.91 7.32 9.94
N THR A 5 18.03 7.25 11.25
CA THR A 5 17.01 6.62 12.10
C THR A 5 16.05 7.71 12.57
N TYR A 6 14.78 7.52 12.23
CA TYR A 6 13.72 8.41 12.68
C TYR A 6 13.13 7.86 13.98
N THR A 7 12.95 8.75 14.95
CA THR A 7 12.39 8.38 16.25
C THR A 7 10.98 8.93 16.40
N TYR A 8 10.02 8.02 16.51
CA TYR A 8 8.63 8.35 16.80
C TYR A 8 8.26 7.72 18.15
N THR A 9 7.53 8.47 18.96
CA THR A 9 7.19 8.02 20.32
C THR A 9 6.20 6.85 20.32
N ASP A 10 5.46 6.68 19.24
CA ASP A 10 4.49 5.58 19.08
C ASP A 10 5.04 4.39 18.28
N VAL A 11 6.35 4.37 18.01
CA VAL A 11 7.01 3.25 17.32
C VAL A 11 8.08 2.70 18.25
N ALA A 12 7.78 1.58 18.91
CA ALA A 12 8.77 0.90 19.76
C ALA A 12 9.89 0.30 18.89
N PRO A 13 11.15 0.32 19.34
CA PRO A 13 12.26 -0.22 18.54
C PRO A 13 12.13 -1.71 18.19
N ASP A 14 11.39 -2.46 19.00
CA ASP A 14 11.15 -3.90 18.80
C ASP A 14 9.79 -4.20 18.15
N ALA A 15 9.03 -3.18 17.76
CA ALA A 15 7.76 -3.38 17.05
C ALA A 15 8.01 -4.10 15.72
N TRP A 16 7.06 -4.97 15.32
CA TRP A 16 7.17 -5.71 14.06
C TRP A 16 7.29 -4.81 12.83
N TYR A 17 6.85 -3.57 12.95
CA TYR A 17 6.85 -2.59 11.87
C TYR A 17 7.98 -1.56 11.99
N ALA A 18 8.86 -1.65 12.99
CA ALA A 18 9.85 -0.60 13.23
C ALA A 18 10.78 -0.38 12.03
N ASP A 19 11.31 -1.45 11.44
CA ASP A 19 12.19 -1.36 10.27
C ASP A 19 11.44 -0.82 9.05
N ALA A 20 10.18 -1.23 8.88
CA ALA A 20 9.35 -0.78 7.77
C ALA A 20 9.04 0.72 7.88
N VAL A 21 8.75 1.21 9.09
CA VAL A 21 8.54 2.64 9.33
C VAL A 21 9.81 3.43 8.97
N ASN A 22 10.97 2.96 9.44
CA ASN A 22 12.24 3.61 9.09
C ASN A 22 12.46 3.62 7.58
N TYR A 23 12.14 2.51 6.89
CA TYR A 23 12.27 2.41 5.44
C TYR A 23 11.41 3.44 4.72
N VAL A 24 10.11 3.53 5.02
CA VAL A 24 9.21 4.44 4.28
C VAL A 24 9.46 5.90 4.60
N VAL A 25 9.93 6.22 5.80
CA VAL A 25 10.26 7.59 6.18
C VAL A 25 11.59 8.01 5.58
N SER A 26 12.62 7.17 5.65
CA SER A 26 13.95 7.48 5.10
C SER A 26 13.93 7.61 3.58
N THR A 27 13.05 6.88 2.90
CA THR A 27 12.91 6.97 1.44
C THR A 27 11.93 8.06 0.98
N GLY A 28 11.27 8.74 1.93
CA GLY A 28 10.33 9.81 1.62
C GLY A 28 8.97 9.35 1.10
N VAL A 29 8.68 8.05 1.19
CA VAL A 29 7.43 7.47 0.69
C VAL A 29 6.25 7.77 1.62
N MET A 30 6.50 7.68 2.93
CA MET A 30 5.54 8.04 3.96
C MET A 30 6.22 8.94 4.98
N SER A 31 5.43 9.73 5.68
CA SER A 31 5.94 10.60 6.75
C SER A 31 5.05 10.51 7.98
N GLY A 32 5.64 10.80 9.14
CA GLY A 32 4.91 10.99 10.37
C GLY A 32 4.61 12.46 10.63
N ASP A 33 4.04 12.72 11.80
CA ASP A 33 3.84 14.08 12.30
C ASP A 33 5.09 14.50 13.07
N ASP A 34 5.87 15.40 12.47
CA ASP A 34 7.13 15.87 13.05
C ASP A 34 6.93 16.76 14.27
N THR A 35 5.75 17.40 14.39
CA THR A 35 5.43 18.25 15.56
C THR A 35 5.15 17.42 16.78
N GLN A 36 4.38 16.34 16.64
CA GLN A 36 4.03 15.45 17.74
C GLN A 36 4.97 14.26 17.88
N HIS A 37 5.85 14.03 16.91
CA HIS A 37 6.75 12.87 16.83
C HIS A 37 5.98 11.55 16.81
N LEU A 38 4.87 11.51 16.04
CA LEU A 38 4.01 10.35 15.89
C LEU A 38 4.01 9.86 14.45
N PHE A 39 4.15 8.56 14.25
CA PHE A 39 3.95 7.93 12.95
C PHE A 39 2.51 7.47 12.75
N GLN A 40 1.81 7.13 13.81
CA GLN A 40 0.45 6.61 13.81
C GLN A 40 0.34 5.28 13.06
N PRO A 41 1.10 4.26 13.48
CA PRO A 41 1.23 3.01 12.73
C PRO A 41 -0.08 2.23 12.57
N GLU A 42 -0.99 2.35 13.53
CA GLU A 42 -2.24 1.58 13.53
C GLU A 42 -3.40 2.27 12.83
N TYR A 43 -3.21 3.53 12.39
CA TYR A 43 -4.26 4.26 11.68
C TYR A 43 -4.48 3.68 10.29
N GLY A 44 -5.75 3.66 9.87
CA GLY A 44 -6.12 3.28 8.51
C GLY A 44 -5.58 4.27 7.47
N VAL A 45 -5.53 3.83 6.24
CA VAL A 45 -5.06 4.63 5.11
C VAL A 45 -6.25 4.91 4.19
N GLU A 46 -6.53 6.19 3.95
CA GLU A 46 -7.56 6.59 3.00
C GLU A 46 -7.08 6.32 1.57
N ARG A 47 -8.03 6.12 0.67
CA ARG A 47 -7.74 5.85 -0.75
C ARG A 47 -6.94 6.99 -1.39
N SER A 48 -7.27 8.25 -1.08
CA SER A 48 -6.51 9.41 -1.56
C SER A 48 -5.08 9.44 -1.03
N GLN A 49 -4.88 9.10 0.24
CA GLN A 49 -3.56 9.03 0.85
C GLN A 49 -2.70 7.93 0.21
N PHE A 50 -3.33 6.80 -0.10
CA PHE A 50 -2.63 5.70 -0.75
C PHE A 50 -2.17 6.08 -2.17
N ALA A 51 -2.93 6.89 -2.88
CA ALA A 51 -2.51 7.42 -4.17
C ALA A 51 -1.21 8.23 -4.06
N VAL A 52 -1.11 9.08 -3.04
CA VAL A 52 0.12 9.86 -2.78
C VAL A 52 1.29 8.93 -2.45
N ILE A 53 1.07 7.96 -1.58
CA ILE A 53 2.10 6.99 -1.17
C ILE A 53 2.62 6.25 -2.40
N MET A 54 1.73 5.72 -3.23
CA MET A 54 2.11 4.94 -4.41
C MET A 54 2.81 5.80 -5.46
N TYR A 55 2.39 7.04 -5.65
CA TYR A 55 3.05 7.98 -6.55
C TYR A 55 4.51 8.18 -6.13
N ARG A 56 4.75 8.42 -4.85
CA ARG A 56 6.10 8.58 -4.30
C ARG A 56 6.91 7.30 -4.41
N PHE A 57 6.28 6.17 -4.08
CA PHE A 57 6.94 4.86 -4.07
C PHE A 57 7.38 4.45 -5.48
N ALA A 58 6.52 4.64 -6.48
CA ALA A 58 6.77 4.21 -7.85
C ALA A 58 7.52 5.25 -8.69
N GLY A 59 7.87 6.40 -8.12
CA GLY A 59 8.51 7.47 -8.88
C GLY A 59 7.58 8.06 -9.94
N GLY A 60 6.32 8.30 -9.57
CA GLY A 60 5.31 8.80 -10.49
C GLY A 60 5.64 10.16 -11.09
N THR A 61 5.06 10.43 -12.23
CA THR A 61 5.17 11.71 -12.93
C THR A 61 3.77 12.25 -13.24
N PRO A 62 3.60 13.57 -13.35
CA PRO A 62 2.30 14.14 -13.68
C PRO A 62 1.72 13.54 -14.97
N THR A 63 0.41 13.33 -14.97
CA THR A 63 -0.33 12.87 -16.15
C THR A 63 -1.30 13.97 -16.62
N GLU A 64 -1.52 14.05 -17.93
CA GLU A 64 -2.45 15.01 -18.50
C GLU A 64 -3.87 14.48 -18.60
N GLU A 65 -4.06 13.16 -18.52
CA GLU A 65 -5.39 12.56 -18.58
C GLU A 65 -6.15 12.78 -17.28
N ASP A 66 -7.37 13.31 -17.38
CA ASP A 66 -8.22 13.53 -16.22
C ASP A 66 -8.82 12.22 -15.70
N ALA A 67 -9.02 12.16 -14.39
CA ALA A 67 -9.76 11.09 -13.74
C ALA A 67 -11.21 11.54 -13.56
N GLU A 68 -12.12 10.90 -14.31
CA GLU A 68 -13.53 11.28 -14.30
C GLU A 68 -14.31 10.47 -13.28
N PHE A 69 -14.49 11.05 -12.09
CA PHE A 69 -15.30 10.47 -11.02
C PHE A 69 -16.29 11.50 -10.50
N SER A 70 -17.48 11.04 -10.14
CA SER A 70 -18.57 11.92 -9.71
C SER A 70 -18.26 12.70 -8.44
N ASP A 71 -17.35 12.19 -7.60
CA ASP A 71 -16.96 12.77 -6.31
C ASP A 71 -15.63 13.52 -6.37
N LEU A 72 -15.09 13.78 -7.56
CA LEU A 72 -13.89 14.60 -7.75
C LEU A 72 -14.20 15.81 -8.62
N THR A 73 -13.70 16.98 -8.21
CA THR A 73 -13.87 18.23 -8.96
C THR A 73 -12.64 18.59 -9.79
N GLY A 74 -11.48 18.07 -9.44
CA GLY A 74 -10.20 18.44 -10.03
C GLY A 74 -9.42 19.45 -9.20
N ASP A 75 -10.02 20.01 -8.16
CA ASP A 75 -9.39 21.01 -7.30
C ASP A 75 -8.82 20.42 -6.00
N GLU A 76 -9.04 19.13 -5.76
CA GLU A 76 -8.54 18.46 -4.56
C GLU A 76 -7.01 18.40 -4.55
N TRP A 77 -6.39 18.55 -3.36
CA TRP A 77 -4.93 18.53 -3.22
C TRP A 77 -4.32 17.21 -3.69
N TYR A 78 -5.08 16.11 -3.63
CA TYR A 78 -4.63 14.78 -4.03
C TYR A 78 -4.97 14.42 -5.48
N TYR A 79 -5.63 15.30 -6.22
CA TYR A 79 -6.19 14.98 -7.53
C TYR A 79 -5.12 14.51 -8.53
N GLU A 80 -3.97 15.15 -8.56
CA GLU A 80 -2.87 14.76 -9.44
C GLU A 80 -2.36 13.35 -9.18
N TYR A 81 -2.33 12.95 -7.91
CA TYR A 81 -1.90 11.61 -7.52
C TYR A 81 -2.94 10.55 -7.88
N VAL A 82 -4.21 10.87 -7.70
CA VAL A 82 -5.32 9.99 -8.10
C VAL A 82 -5.32 9.79 -9.62
N LYS A 83 -5.15 10.86 -10.40
CA LYS A 83 -5.05 10.78 -11.86
C LYS A 83 -3.95 9.82 -12.29
N TRP A 84 -2.79 9.97 -11.67
CA TRP A 84 -1.66 9.10 -11.98
C TRP A 84 -1.98 7.64 -11.68
N MET A 85 -2.52 7.36 -10.51
CA MET A 85 -2.80 5.99 -10.08
C MET A 85 -3.86 5.32 -10.96
N VAL A 86 -4.89 6.05 -11.31
CA VAL A 86 -5.96 5.58 -12.21
C VAL A 86 -5.43 5.39 -13.63
N GLY A 87 -4.65 6.36 -14.11
CA GLY A 87 -4.05 6.30 -15.43
C GLY A 87 -3.07 5.15 -15.62
N LYS A 88 -2.40 4.73 -14.56
CA LYS A 88 -1.53 3.55 -14.58
C LYS A 88 -2.29 2.23 -14.43
N GLY A 89 -3.60 2.28 -14.27
CA GLY A 89 -4.40 1.07 -14.08
C GLY A 89 -4.21 0.40 -12.72
N LEU A 90 -3.69 1.12 -11.73
CA LEU A 90 -3.39 0.55 -10.42
C LEU A 90 -4.63 0.49 -9.54
N MET A 91 -5.50 1.48 -9.62
CA MET A 91 -6.74 1.54 -8.85
C MET A 91 -7.82 2.25 -9.65
N GLY A 92 -9.04 1.75 -9.57
CA GLY A 92 -10.21 2.40 -10.15
C GLY A 92 -11.19 2.82 -9.09
N GLY A 93 -12.32 3.37 -9.54
CA GLY A 93 -13.45 3.70 -8.69
C GLY A 93 -14.46 2.56 -8.63
N ASN A 94 -15.56 2.85 -7.95
CA ASN A 94 -16.70 1.95 -7.84
C ASN A 94 -17.98 2.75 -8.19
N GLY A 95 -18.70 2.28 -9.21
CA GLY A 95 -19.96 2.92 -9.62
C GLY A 95 -19.81 4.37 -10.06
N GLY A 96 -18.67 4.75 -10.63
CA GLY A 96 -18.41 6.11 -11.07
C GLY A 96 -17.85 7.05 -10.01
N ALA A 97 -17.67 6.57 -8.77
CA ALA A 97 -17.07 7.34 -7.68
C ALA A 97 -15.68 6.76 -7.33
N PHE A 98 -14.75 7.61 -6.93
CA PHE A 98 -13.42 7.18 -6.47
C PHE A 98 -13.41 6.87 -4.98
N ASP A 99 -14.22 7.55 -4.19
CA ASP A 99 -14.29 7.44 -2.74
C ASP A 99 -12.94 7.78 -2.08
N PRO A 100 -12.46 9.02 -2.23
CA PRO A 100 -11.12 9.39 -1.75
C PRO A 100 -10.93 9.31 -0.25
N SER A 101 -11.99 9.53 0.52
CA SER A 101 -11.95 9.49 1.99
C SER A 101 -12.26 8.11 2.56
N GLY A 102 -12.65 7.16 1.74
CA GLY A 102 -12.88 5.79 2.18
C GLY A 102 -11.56 5.10 2.53
N PHE A 103 -11.62 4.20 3.52
CA PHE A 103 -10.44 3.44 3.91
C PHE A 103 -10.15 2.32 2.92
N LEU A 104 -8.87 2.19 2.61
CA LEU A 104 -8.37 1.11 1.76
C LEU A 104 -8.35 -0.18 2.55
N SER A 105 -8.82 -1.28 1.95
CA SER A 105 -8.72 -2.60 2.57
C SER A 105 -7.34 -3.24 2.35
N CYS A 106 -7.01 -4.24 3.17
CA CYS A 106 -5.76 -4.99 3.02
C CYS A 106 -5.65 -5.57 1.60
N GLU A 107 -6.69 -6.24 1.11
CA GLU A 107 -6.62 -6.84 -0.22
C GLU A 107 -6.53 -5.80 -1.33
N GLN A 108 -7.13 -4.62 -1.18
CA GLN A 108 -6.99 -3.55 -2.16
C GLN A 108 -5.55 -3.04 -2.26
N ALA A 109 -4.86 -2.89 -1.13
CA ALA A 109 -3.44 -2.53 -1.13
C ALA A 109 -2.60 -3.58 -1.87
N ILE A 110 -2.87 -4.85 -1.62
CA ILE A 110 -2.19 -5.97 -2.26
C ILE A 110 -2.47 -6.00 -3.75
N ILE A 111 -3.73 -5.77 -4.16
CA ILE A 111 -4.12 -5.72 -5.58
C ILE A 111 -3.31 -4.63 -6.32
N VAL A 112 -3.17 -3.45 -5.71
CA VAL A 112 -2.40 -2.36 -6.32
C VAL A 112 -0.93 -2.76 -6.52
N LEU A 113 -0.32 -3.38 -5.53
CA LEU A 113 1.06 -3.85 -5.64
C LEU A 113 1.22 -4.95 -6.68
N TYR A 114 0.26 -5.86 -6.78
CA TYR A 114 0.24 -6.90 -7.80
C TYR A 114 0.19 -6.31 -9.21
N ARG A 115 -0.66 -5.30 -9.40
CA ARG A 115 -0.75 -4.57 -10.67
C ARG A 115 0.52 -3.80 -10.97
N LEU A 116 1.11 -3.15 -9.96
CA LEU A 116 2.38 -2.44 -10.12
C LEU A 116 3.50 -3.40 -10.56
N ALA A 117 3.47 -4.64 -10.07
CA ALA A 117 4.43 -5.68 -10.46
C ALA A 117 4.20 -6.23 -11.87
N GLY A 118 3.14 -5.78 -12.55
CA GLY A 118 2.80 -6.25 -13.91
C GLY A 118 1.97 -7.52 -13.92
N GLU A 119 1.26 -7.81 -12.84
CA GLU A 119 0.41 -9.00 -12.68
C GLU A 119 1.17 -10.29 -13.04
N PRO A 120 2.26 -10.60 -12.31
CA PRO A 120 3.07 -11.78 -12.60
C PRO A 120 2.24 -13.06 -12.49
N THR A 121 2.68 -14.09 -13.20
CA THR A 121 2.06 -15.41 -13.14
C THR A 121 2.01 -15.90 -11.69
N VAL A 122 0.81 -16.26 -11.23
CA VAL A 122 0.60 -16.72 -9.86
C VAL A 122 1.01 -18.18 -9.74
N THR A 123 1.80 -18.47 -8.70
CA THR A 123 2.18 -19.84 -8.34
C THR A 123 1.76 -20.10 -6.89
N GLY A 124 1.47 -21.36 -6.58
CA GLY A 124 1.02 -21.73 -5.22
C GLY A 124 -0.47 -21.57 -5.03
N THR A 125 -0.90 -21.74 -3.78
CA THR A 125 -2.31 -21.72 -3.39
C THR A 125 -2.50 -20.88 -2.14
N LEU A 126 -3.76 -20.69 -1.72
CA LEU A 126 -4.13 -20.07 -0.45
C LEU A 126 -4.52 -21.10 0.62
N ASP A 127 -4.17 -22.37 0.42
CA ASP A 127 -4.62 -23.45 1.32
C ASP A 127 -4.17 -23.23 2.76
N ASP A 128 -2.99 -22.66 2.96
CA ASP A 128 -2.46 -22.38 4.30
C ASP A 128 -2.76 -20.96 4.80
N TYR A 129 -3.43 -20.15 3.99
CA TYR A 129 -3.78 -18.80 4.37
C TYR A 129 -5.09 -18.80 5.18
N PRO A 130 -5.05 -18.35 6.46
CA PRO A 130 -6.21 -18.53 7.36
C PRO A 130 -7.48 -17.84 6.90
N TYR A 131 -7.34 -16.77 6.12
CA TYR A 131 -8.48 -15.95 5.70
C TYR A 131 -8.82 -16.12 4.21
N ALA A 132 -8.39 -17.23 3.61
CA ALA A 132 -8.65 -17.53 2.20
C ALA A 132 -10.12 -17.39 1.81
N PRO A 133 -11.10 -17.87 2.62
CA PRO A 133 -12.53 -17.71 2.29
C PRO A 133 -13.03 -16.27 2.28
N LYS A 134 -12.24 -15.34 2.85
CA LYS A 134 -12.62 -13.92 2.92
C LYS A 134 -12.03 -13.08 1.79
N VAL A 135 -11.18 -13.67 0.95
CA VAL A 135 -10.61 -13.00 -0.20
C VAL A 135 -11.67 -12.88 -1.28
N SER A 136 -11.82 -11.66 -1.84
CA SER A 136 -12.74 -11.45 -2.95
C SER A 136 -12.26 -12.18 -4.20
N GLU A 137 -13.17 -12.49 -5.10
CA GLU A 137 -12.82 -13.14 -6.37
C GLU A 137 -11.82 -12.28 -7.16
N SER A 138 -12.03 -10.96 -7.20
CA SER A 138 -11.14 -10.03 -7.91
C SER A 138 -9.76 -9.91 -7.28
N GLY A 139 -9.62 -10.23 -6.00
CA GLY A 139 -8.35 -10.14 -5.27
C GLY A 139 -7.60 -11.46 -5.16
N ARG A 140 -8.19 -12.56 -5.64
CA ARG A 140 -7.64 -13.89 -5.37
C ARG A 140 -6.22 -14.08 -5.93
N ASP A 141 -5.97 -13.69 -7.17
CA ASP A 141 -4.65 -13.81 -7.76
C ASP A 141 -3.61 -12.96 -7.03
N ALA A 142 -3.97 -11.72 -6.72
CA ALA A 142 -3.07 -10.80 -6.02
C ALA A 142 -2.71 -11.31 -4.62
N VAL A 143 -3.70 -11.75 -3.85
CA VAL A 143 -3.47 -12.28 -2.50
C VAL A 143 -2.68 -13.59 -2.54
N THR A 144 -2.97 -14.47 -3.50
CA THR A 144 -2.19 -15.69 -3.70
C THR A 144 -0.72 -15.36 -3.99
N TRP A 145 -0.49 -14.40 -4.86
CA TRP A 145 0.85 -13.91 -5.17
C TRP A 145 1.55 -13.38 -3.92
N ALA A 146 0.87 -12.53 -3.16
CA ALA A 146 1.45 -11.92 -1.96
C ALA A 146 1.79 -12.96 -0.89
N TRP A 147 0.90 -13.91 -0.65
CA TRP A 147 1.09 -14.97 0.33
C TRP A 147 2.26 -15.88 -0.04
N ASN A 148 2.33 -16.30 -1.29
CA ASN A 148 3.36 -17.25 -1.73
C ASN A 148 4.73 -16.61 -1.97
N ASN A 149 4.79 -15.27 -2.02
CA ASN A 149 6.05 -14.53 -2.13
C ASN A 149 6.47 -13.83 -0.83
N GLY A 150 5.80 -14.12 0.27
CA GLY A 150 6.20 -13.61 1.58
C GLY A 150 5.91 -12.13 1.83
N LEU A 151 5.05 -11.50 1.01
CA LEU A 151 4.62 -10.12 1.27
C LEU A 151 3.73 -10.03 2.49
N ILE A 152 2.92 -11.04 2.73
CA ILE A 152 2.10 -11.19 3.93
C ILE A 152 2.40 -12.55 4.57
N THR A 153 2.47 -12.58 5.89
CA THR A 153 2.67 -13.81 6.67
C THR A 153 1.81 -13.74 7.95
N GLU A 154 1.70 -14.85 8.68
CA GLU A 154 0.99 -14.85 9.97
C GLU A 154 1.87 -14.37 11.15
N LYS A 155 3.16 -14.12 10.91
CA LYS A 155 4.13 -13.90 11.98
C LYS A 155 4.02 -12.53 12.63
N GLU A 156 3.74 -11.48 11.83
CA GLU A 156 3.79 -10.11 12.32
C GLU A 156 2.43 -9.57 12.76
N CYS A 157 1.36 -9.89 12.03
CA CYS A 157 0.04 -9.34 12.30
C CYS A 157 -1.04 -10.12 11.54
N VAL A 158 -2.30 -9.72 11.73
CA VAL A 158 -3.43 -10.30 11.01
C VAL A 158 -3.63 -9.53 9.68
N TRP A 159 -3.57 -10.24 8.57
CA TRP A 159 -3.84 -9.71 7.24
C TRP A 159 -5.24 -10.10 6.79
N TYR A 160 -6.26 -9.47 7.39
CA TYR A 160 -7.65 -9.78 7.06
C TYR A 160 -8.04 -9.03 5.77
N PRO A 161 -8.47 -9.72 4.71
CA PRO A 161 -8.57 -9.13 3.36
C PRO A 161 -9.44 -7.88 3.26
N THR A 162 -10.60 -7.89 3.92
CA THR A 162 -11.58 -6.80 3.82
C THR A 162 -11.46 -5.75 4.91
N GLN A 163 -10.54 -5.94 5.86
CA GLN A 163 -10.30 -4.97 6.92
C GLN A 163 -9.45 -3.81 6.41
N ALA A 164 -9.66 -2.61 6.97
CA ALA A 164 -8.84 -1.46 6.63
C ALA A 164 -7.36 -1.74 6.88
N VAL A 165 -6.52 -1.45 5.89
CA VAL A 165 -5.07 -1.61 6.01
C VAL A 165 -4.51 -0.48 6.87
N SER A 166 -3.59 -0.80 7.77
CA SER A 166 -2.94 0.20 8.62
C SER A 166 -1.72 0.80 7.93
N ARG A 167 -1.30 1.97 8.41
CA ARG A 167 -0.07 2.63 7.95
C ARG A 167 1.14 1.71 8.12
N ALA A 168 1.22 0.99 9.26
CA ALA A 168 2.29 0.02 9.51
C ALA A 168 2.26 -1.13 8.50
N GLN A 169 1.07 -1.63 8.17
CA GLN A 169 0.93 -2.69 7.17
C GLN A 169 1.35 -2.22 5.77
N VAL A 170 0.96 -1.00 5.39
CA VAL A 170 1.41 -0.42 4.11
C VAL A 170 2.93 -0.30 4.08
N ALA A 171 3.53 0.22 5.16
CA ALA A 171 4.98 0.35 5.24
C ALA A 171 5.69 -1.00 5.05
N LEU A 172 5.19 -2.04 5.71
CA LEU A 172 5.77 -3.38 5.60
C LEU A 172 5.59 -3.97 4.20
N LEU A 173 4.41 -3.80 3.60
CA LEU A 173 4.15 -4.25 2.23
C LEU A 173 5.12 -3.59 1.24
N LEU A 174 5.34 -2.29 1.35
CA LEU A 174 6.22 -1.56 0.43
C LEU A 174 7.69 -1.97 0.59
N MET A 175 8.14 -2.14 1.83
CA MET A 175 9.50 -2.61 2.10
C MET A 175 9.73 -4.01 1.51
N ARG A 176 8.79 -4.92 1.74
CA ARG A 176 8.87 -6.29 1.21
C ARG A 176 8.73 -6.35 -0.29
N TYR A 177 7.87 -5.52 -0.87
CA TYR A 177 7.72 -5.41 -2.32
C TYR A 177 9.03 -4.98 -2.98
N ASP A 178 9.66 -3.94 -2.43
CA ASP A 178 10.92 -3.43 -2.96
C ASP A 178 12.01 -4.51 -2.93
N ALA A 179 12.11 -5.25 -1.82
CA ALA A 179 13.05 -6.36 -1.70
C ALA A 179 12.75 -7.48 -2.69
N LEU A 180 11.48 -7.82 -2.89
CA LEU A 180 11.06 -8.87 -3.82
C LEU A 180 11.38 -8.49 -5.27
N ILE A 181 11.04 -7.29 -5.69
CA ILE A 181 11.27 -6.82 -7.05
C ILE A 181 12.77 -6.66 -7.31
N GLY A 182 13.53 -6.18 -6.33
CA GLY A 182 14.98 -6.08 -6.42
C GLY A 182 15.65 -7.44 -6.63
N GLN A 183 15.20 -8.48 -5.95
CA GLN A 183 15.68 -9.84 -6.12
C GLN A 183 15.39 -10.37 -7.52
N ASN A 184 14.20 -10.08 -8.06
CA ASN A 184 13.79 -10.55 -9.38
C ASN A 184 14.52 -9.81 -10.51
N ALA A 185 15.00 -8.60 -10.26
CA ALA A 185 15.75 -7.79 -11.21
C ALA A 185 17.25 -8.13 -11.27
N ALA A 186 17.74 -8.86 -10.24
CA ALA A 186 19.16 -9.22 -10.14
C ALA A 186 19.54 -10.42 -11.01
#